data_f2be5b86b76b3f4cf0e647503c7a23f6
#
_entry.id   f2be5b86b76b3f4cf0e647503c7a23f6
#
_cell.length_a   1.000
_cell.length_b   1.000
_cell.length_c   1.000
_cell.angle_alpha   90.00
_cell.angle_beta   90.00
_cell.angle_gamma   90.00
#
_symmetry.space_group_name_H-M   'P 1'
#
loop_
_entity.id
_entity.type
_entity.pdbx_description
1 polymer ?
#
loop_
_entity_poly.entity_id
_entity_poly.type
_entity_poly.pdbx_seq_one_letter_code
_entity_poly.pdbx_strand_id
1 'polypeptide(L)'
;ENILLGLDYDEVRCNVLYFLRRRNELGKTRPTVSIAMVTVDENKHTRSKLKEVWSEADEVRFSVYFNWAGKLNNNGRPEHKLNFCERLYHYITILANGQVAMCCFDSEGEYLVGDVRSQGVHEVWHSDAFQEKRRWLYERNFDQQKLCAQCDYINHPQWTAPLVRI
;
A
#
# COMPACT_ATOMS: atom_id res chain seq x y z
N GLU A 1 -15.40 14.78 1.26
CA GLU A 1 -14.79 16.08 0.86
C GLU A 1 -13.76 16.57 1.89
N ASN A 2 -13.98 16.36 3.19
CA ASN A 2 -13.02 16.80 4.22
C ASN A 2 -11.71 15.98 4.27
N ILE A 3 -11.63 14.85 3.55
CA ILE A 3 -10.46 13.95 3.54
C ILE A 3 -9.57 14.21 2.32
N LEU A 4 -10.15 14.66 1.19
CA LEU A 4 -9.44 14.96 -0.04
C LEU A 4 -9.71 16.44 -0.41
N LEU A 5 -8.84 17.31 0.04
CA LEU A 5 -8.95 18.74 -0.23
C LEU A 5 -8.72 19.03 -1.73
N GLY A 6 -9.61 19.84 -2.31
CA GLY A 6 -9.50 20.31 -3.69
C GLY A 6 -10.03 19.35 -4.76
N LEU A 7 -10.73 18.27 -4.38
CA LEU A 7 -11.41 17.38 -5.31
C LEU A 7 -12.94 17.52 -5.18
N ASP A 8 -13.60 17.67 -6.33
CA ASP A 8 -15.06 17.56 -6.43
C ASP A 8 -15.42 16.08 -6.67
N TYR A 9 -16.07 15.47 -5.69
CA TYR A 9 -16.45 14.05 -5.75
C TYR A 9 -17.44 13.77 -6.90
N ASP A 10 -18.39 14.65 -7.14
CA ASP A 10 -19.41 14.44 -8.17
C ASP A 10 -18.80 14.57 -9.56
N GLU A 11 -17.87 15.50 -9.77
CA GLU A 11 -17.12 15.60 -11.02
C GLU A 11 -16.30 14.33 -11.29
N VAL A 12 -15.53 13.86 -10.32
CA VAL A 12 -14.73 12.62 -10.44
C VAL A 12 -15.65 11.44 -10.74
N ARG A 13 -16.77 11.32 -10.05
CA ARG A 13 -17.75 10.26 -10.26
C ARG A 13 -18.32 10.31 -11.67
N CYS A 14 -18.75 11.47 -12.14
CA CYS A 14 -19.27 11.67 -13.49
C CYS A 14 -18.25 11.25 -14.56
N ASN A 15 -16.98 11.64 -14.40
CA ASN A 15 -15.92 11.31 -15.32
C ASN A 15 -15.65 9.79 -15.37
N VAL A 16 -15.63 9.10 -14.24
CA VAL A 16 -15.45 7.64 -14.19
C VAL A 16 -16.63 6.91 -14.83
N LEU A 17 -17.86 7.30 -14.50
CA LEU A 17 -19.07 6.68 -15.08
C LEU A 17 -19.15 6.94 -16.60
N TYR A 18 -18.81 8.14 -17.06
CA TYR A 18 -18.72 8.45 -18.48
C TYR A 18 -17.70 7.53 -19.17
N PHE A 19 -16.51 7.37 -18.59
CA PHE A 19 -15.49 6.47 -19.12
C PHE A 19 -15.99 5.03 -19.26
N LEU A 20 -16.60 4.49 -18.19
CA LEU A 20 -17.12 3.13 -18.17
C LEU A 20 -18.18 2.92 -19.28
N ARG A 21 -19.15 3.82 -19.38
CA ARG A 21 -20.19 3.78 -20.41
C ARG A 21 -19.59 3.84 -21.81
N ARG A 22 -18.66 4.78 -22.06
CA ARG A 22 -18.01 4.92 -23.36
C ARG A 22 -17.20 3.70 -23.75
N ARG A 23 -16.46 3.11 -22.79
CA ARG A 23 -15.76 1.85 -22.98
C ARG A 23 -16.72 0.73 -23.41
N ASN A 24 -17.84 0.60 -22.72
CA ASN A 24 -18.84 -0.45 -22.97
C ASN A 24 -19.56 -0.25 -24.30
N GLU A 25 -19.93 0.98 -24.67
CA GLU A 25 -20.50 1.33 -25.99
C GLU A 25 -19.57 0.93 -27.14
N LEU A 26 -18.26 1.01 -26.94
CA LEU A 26 -17.25 0.59 -27.93
C LEU A 26 -17.01 -0.93 -27.91
N GLY A 27 -17.78 -1.71 -27.14
CA GLY A 27 -17.62 -3.15 -27.02
C GLY A 27 -16.28 -3.56 -26.37
N LYS A 28 -15.66 -2.68 -25.58
CA LYS A 28 -14.36 -2.92 -24.93
C LYS A 28 -14.57 -3.32 -23.46
N THR A 29 -13.72 -4.23 -22.99
CA THR A 29 -13.65 -4.66 -21.61
C THR A 29 -12.40 -4.15 -20.89
N ARG A 30 -11.52 -3.45 -21.60
CA ARG A 30 -10.29 -2.88 -21.08
C ARG A 30 -10.20 -1.39 -21.41
N PRO A 31 -9.48 -0.60 -20.56
CA PRO A 31 -8.90 -1.00 -19.27
C PRO A 31 -9.97 -1.33 -18.24
N THR A 32 -9.60 -2.19 -17.27
CA THR A 32 -10.43 -2.43 -16.07
C THR A 32 -10.36 -1.25 -15.14
N VAL A 33 -11.49 -0.91 -14.52
CA VAL A 33 -11.60 0.20 -13.57
C VAL A 33 -11.89 -0.35 -12.17
N SER A 34 -10.96 -0.12 -11.25
CA SER A 34 -11.10 -0.50 -9.86
C SER A 34 -11.25 0.74 -8.98
N ILE A 35 -12.31 0.79 -8.19
CA ILE A 35 -12.53 1.85 -7.20
C ILE A 35 -12.01 1.38 -5.85
N ALA A 36 -11.06 2.11 -5.28
CA ALA A 36 -10.50 1.79 -3.98
C ALA A 36 -10.90 2.85 -2.93
N MET A 37 -11.35 2.41 -1.78
CA MET A 37 -11.62 3.27 -0.63
C MET A 37 -10.75 2.84 0.55
N VAL A 38 -9.98 3.79 1.11
CA VAL A 38 -9.34 3.60 2.41
C VAL A 38 -10.40 3.71 3.50
N THR A 39 -10.55 2.66 4.29
CA THR A 39 -11.52 2.62 5.37
C THR A 39 -10.92 3.22 6.63
N VAL A 40 -11.56 4.26 7.14
CA VAL A 40 -11.32 4.91 8.43
C VAL A 40 -12.61 4.86 9.27
N ASP A 41 -12.54 5.20 10.55
CA ASP A 41 -13.72 5.14 11.42
C ASP A 41 -14.87 6.02 10.92
N GLU A 42 -14.55 7.17 10.34
CA GLU A 42 -15.50 8.14 9.82
C GLU A 42 -16.28 7.62 8.61
N ASN A 43 -15.71 6.73 7.79
CA ASN A 43 -16.33 6.27 6.54
C ASN A 43 -16.70 4.78 6.52
N LYS A 44 -16.36 4.00 7.55
CA LYS A 44 -16.62 2.55 7.58
C LYS A 44 -18.10 2.17 7.35
N HIS A 45 -19.01 3.05 7.75
CA HIS A 45 -20.46 2.86 7.58
C HIS A 45 -20.94 3.06 6.13
N THR A 46 -20.12 3.64 5.25
CA THR A 46 -20.49 3.92 3.85
C THR A 46 -20.14 2.79 2.87
N ARG A 47 -19.57 1.67 3.33
CA ARG A 47 -19.08 0.58 2.47
C ARG A 47 -20.16 -0.02 1.56
N SER A 48 -21.37 -0.28 2.09
CA SER A 48 -22.51 -0.82 1.31
C SER A 48 -22.96 0.19 0.25
N LYS A 49 -23.11 1.44 0.64
CA LYS A 49 -23.49 2.53 -0.26
C LYS A 49 -22.44 2.76 -1.35
N LEU A 50 -21.17 2.61 -1.03
CA LEU A 50 -20.10 2.74 -2.03
C LEU A 50 -20.20 1.66 -3.11
N LYS A 51 -20.47 0.42 -2.73
CA LYS A 51 -20.70 -0.68 -3.70
C LYS A 51 -21.90 -0.42 -4.61
N GLU A 52 -22.96 0.13 -4.06
CA GLU A 52 -24.15 0.50 -4.82
C GLU A 52 -23.85 1.63 -5.82
N VAL A 53 -23.25 2.72 -5.36
CA VAL A 53 -22.89 3.89 -6.16
C VAL A 53 -21.93 3.54 -7.30
N TRP A 54 -21.02 2.58 -7.10
CA TRP A 54 -20.01 2.16 -8.04
C TRP A 54 -20.29 0.78 -8.67
N SER A 55 -21.56 0.39 -8.75
CA SER A 55 -21.98 -0.91 -9.30
C SER A 55 -21.62 -1.11 -10.79
N GLU A 56 -21.37 -0.04 -11.54
CA GLU A 56 -20.90 -0.08 -12.92
C GLU A 56 -19.36 -0.32 -13.02
N ALA A 57 -18.60 -0.17 -11.93
CA ALA A 57 -17.16 -0.42 -11.92
C ALA A 57 -16.86 -1.93 -11.99
N ASP A 58 -15.72 -2.28 -12.57
CA ASP A 58 -15.32 -3.70 -12.67
C ASP A 58 -14.97 -4.28 -11.29
N GLU A 59 -14.52 -3.42 -10.37
CA GLU A 59 -14.15 -3.82 -9.03
C GLU A 59 -14.32 -2.69 -8.02
N VAL A 60 -14.78 -3.01 -6.81
CA VAL A 60 -14.77 -2.09 -5.66
C VAL A 60 -13.98 -2.73 -4.52
N ARG A 61 -12.87 -2.10 -4.14
CA ARG A 61 -11.96 -2.56 -3.09
C ARG A 61 -12.01 -1.67 -1.85
N PHE A 62 -11.82 -2.29 -0.71
CA PHE A 62 -11.69 -1.60 0.57
C PHE A 62 -10.33 -1.93 1.15
N SER A 63 -9.51 -0.91 1.37
CA SER A 63 -8.23 -1.03 2.06
C SER A 63 -8.34 -0.48 3.48
N VAL A 64 -7.48 -0.95 4.34
CA VAL A 64 -7.38 -0.46 5.70
C VAL A 64 -6.42 0.72 5.73
N TYR A 65 -6.70 1.66 6.60
CA TYR A 65 -5.78 2.75 6.90
C TYR A 65 -4.55 2.21 7.62
N PHE A 66 -3.38 2.65 7.17
CA PHE A 66 -2.10 2.39 7.80
C PHE A 66 -1.45 3.70 8.22
N ASN A 67 -0.68 3.66 9.29
CA ASN A 67 0.02 4.82 9.81
C ASN A 67 1.25 5.24 8.98
N TRP A 68 1.51 4.59 7.83
CA TRP A 68 2.68 4.82 6.96
C TRP A 68 4.01 4.80 7.74
N ALA A 69 4.18 3.79 8.58
CA ALA A 69 5.33 3.65 9.46
C ALA A 69 5.51 4.85 10.41
N GLY A 70 4.40 5.36 10.93
CA GLY A 70 4.36 6.48 11.87
C GLY A 70 4.33 7.87 11.23
N LYS A 71 4.38 7.99 9.89
CA LYS A 71 4.40 9.30 9.20
C LYS A 71 3.06 10.02 9.26
N LEU A 72 1.92 9.32 9.28
CA LEU A 72 0.58 9.92 9.28
C LEU A 72 -0.07 10.01 10.65
N ASN A 73 0.25 9.13 11.55
CA ASN A 73 -0.30 9.13 12.90
C ASN A 73 0.68 8.43 13.84
N ASN A 74 1.27 9.17 14.74
CA ASN A 74 2.26 8.67 15.68
C ASN A 74 1.64 8.52 17.09
N ASN A 75 0.60 7.71 17.24
CA ASN A 75 -0.06 7.40 18.50
C ASN A 75 0.79 6.49 19.42
N GLY A 76 2.10 6.52 19.26
CA GLY A 76 3.04 5.67 19.97
C GLY A 76 3.50 4.47 19.13
N ARG A 77 4.46 3.73 19.68
CA ARG A 77 5.00 2.52 19.05
C ARG A 77 3.96 1.40 19.12
N PRO A 78 3.50 0.83 17.98
CA PRO A 78 2.57 -0.28 18.03
C PRO A 78 3.22 -1.52 18.67
N GLU A 79 2.45 -2.31 19.38
CA GLU A 79 2.91 -3.61 19.86
C GLU A 79 3.03 -4.57 18.68
N HIS A 80 4.25 -4.95 18.31
CA HIS A 80 4.49 -5.89 17.23
C HIS A 80 4.35 -7.34 17.72
N LYS A 81 3.35 -8.03 17.18
CA LYS A 81 3.09 -9.45 17.45
C LYS A 81 3.89 -10.38 16.54
N LEU A 82 4.16 -9.92 15.31
CA LEU A 82 4.88 -10.70 14.31
C LEU A 82 6.33 -10.21 14.18
N ASN A 83 7.21 -11.10 13.75
CA ASN A 83 8.60 -10.84 13.37
C ASN A 83 8.83 -11.07 11.87
N PHE A 84 7.77 -11.02 11.08
CA PHE A 84 7.75 -11.19 9.64
C PHE A 84 6.91 -10.09 9.01
N CYS A 85 7.36 -9.57 7.88
CA CYS A 85 6.60 -8.62 7.07
C CYS A 85 6.76 -8.99 5.60
N GLU A 86 5.66 -9.31 4.91
CA GLU A 86 5.68 -9.70 3.50
C GLU A 86 6.40 -8.69 2.59
N ARG A 87 6.39 -7.38 2.95
CA ARG A 87 7.05 -6.33 2.16
C ARG A 87 8.55 -6.57 1.99
N LEU A 88 9.22 -7.08 3.02
CA LEU A 88 10.65 -7.39 2.98
C LEU A 88 10.98 -8.71 2.29
N TYR A 89 10.00 -9.59 2.10
CA TYR A 89 10.23 -10.94 1.58
C TYR A 89 9.60 -11.20 0.20
N HIS A 90 8.66 -10.36 -0.24
CA HIS A 90 7.95 -10.57 -1.50
C HIS A 90 8.01 -9.37 -2.44
N TYR A 91 8.49 -8.22 -1.98
CA TYR A 91 8.50 -6.99 -2.76
C TYR A 91 9.86 -6.32 -2.75
N ILE A 92 10.19 -5.66 -3.84
CA ILE A 92 11.32 -4.74 -3.95
C ILE A 92 10.78 -3.36 -4.30
N THR A 93 11.30 -2.32 -3.66
CA THR A 93 10.90 -0.93 -3.89
C THR A 93 12.04 -0.17 -4.52
N ILE A 94 11.88 0.20 -5.79
CA ILE A 94 12.87 0.99 -6.53
C ILE A 94 12.35 2.42 -6.62
N LEU A 95 13.12 3.37 -6.13
CA LEU A 95 12.82 4.79 -6.19
C LEU A 95 13.10 5.34 -7.59
N ALA A 96 12.52 6.49 -7.93
CA ALA A 96 12.66 7.11 -9.24
C ALA A 96 14.11 7.41 -9.64
N ASN A 97 15.01 7.58 -8.67
CA ASN A 97 16.44 7.79 -8.88
C ASN A 97 17.26 6.50 -9.05
N GLY A 98 16.59 5.32 -9.03
CA GLY A 98 17.24 4.01 -9.16
C GLY A 98 17.75 3.40 -7.85
N GLN A 99 17.68 4.13 -6.74
CA GLN A 99 17.99 3.57 -5.42
C GLN A 99 16.92 2.59 -4.97
N VAL A 100 17.32 1.59 -4.20
CA VAL A 100 16.40 0.57 -3.67
C VAL A 100 16.18 0.82 -2.19
N ALA A 101 14.95 1.17 -1.84
CA ALA A 101 14.50 1.29 -0.47
C ALA A 101 14.11 -0.07 0.11
N MET A 102 14.24 -0.25 1.41
CA MET A 102 13.93 -1.53 2.05
C MET A 102 12.44 -1.93 1.91
N CYS A 103 11.52 -0.95 1.85
CA CYS A 103 10.10 -1.19 1.60
C CYS A 103 9.39 0.07 1.08
N CYS A 104 8.13 -0.06 0.64
CA CYS A 104 7.35 1.04 0.04
C CYS A 104 6.97 2.17 1.03
N PHE A 105 7.10 1.97 2.34
CA PHE A 105 6.89 3.02 3.33
C PHE A 105 8.14 3.88 3.56
N ASP A 106 9.28 3.47 3.01
CA ASP A 106 10.53 4.24 2.98
C ASP A 106 10.61 5.09 1.70
N SER A 107 9.62 5.93 1.49
CA SER A 107 9.51 6.79 0.29
C SER A 107 10.66 7.80 0.15
N GLU A 108 11.28 8.16 1.25
CA GLU A 108 12.39 9.11 1.29
C GLU A 108 13.77 8.44 1.11
N GLY A 109 13.83 7.09 1.16
CA GLY A 109 15.08 6.34 1.02
C GLY A 109 16.01 6.49 2.22
N GLU A 110 15.47 6.51 3.42
CA GLU A 110 16.27 6.55 4.66
C GLU A 110 16.98 5.21 4.94
N TYR A 111 16.42 4.10 4.42
CA TYR A 111 16.90 2.74 4.61
C TYR A 111 17.18 2.08 3.25
N LEU A 112 18.18 2.59 2.54
CA LEU A 112 18.60 2.06 1.25
C LEU A 112 19.27 0.70 1.41
N VAL A 113 19.02 -0.20 0.45
CA VAL A 113 19.57 -1.56 0.39
C VAL A 113 20.32 -1.85 -0.90
N GLY A 114 20.36 -0.92 -1.85
CA GLY A 114 21.09 -1.04 -3.11
C GLY A 114 20.74 0.05 -4.12
N ASP A 115 21.28 -0.13 -5.34
CA ASP A 115 21.07 0.80 -6.46
C ASP A 115 21.04 0.01 -7.78
N VAL A 116 19.89 -0.01 -8.47
CA VAL A 116 19.71 -0.77 -9.72
C VAL A 116 20.42 -0.16 -10.92
N ARG A 117 21.01 1.03 -10.77
CA ARG A 117 21.88 1.63 -11.81
C ARG A 117 23.26 0.96 -11.88
N SER A 118 23.69 0.35 -10.78
CA SER A 118 25.01 -0.30 -10.65
C SER A 118 24.94 -1.78 -10.32
N GLN A 119 23.77 -2.29 -9.90
CA GLN A 119 23.55 -3.66 -9.46
C GLN A 119 22.33 -4.26 -10.16
N GLY A 120 22.35 -5.57 -10.41
CA GLY A 120 21.16 -6.28 -10.86
C GLY A 120 20.10 -6.36 -9.75
N VAL A 121 18.80 -6.36 -10.12
CA VAL A 121 17.68 -6.50 -9.14
C VAL A 121 17.86 -7.75 -8.26
N HIS A 122 18.27 -8.88 -8.86
CA HIS A 122 18.54 -10.11 -8.14
C HIS A 122 19.69 -9.96 -7.14
N GLU A 123 20.73 -9.24 -7.52
CA GLU A 123 21.90 -8.97 -6.67
C GLU A 123 21.51 -8.13 -5.46
N VAL A 124 20.74 -7.04 -5.67
CA VAL A 124 20.22 -6.22 -4.56
C VAL A 124 19.34 -7.05 -3.64
N TRP A 125 18.44 -7.88 -4.20
CA TRP A 125 17.52 -8.72 -3.41
C TRP A 125 18.25 -9.68 -2.47
N HIS A 126 19.44 -10.17 -2.88
CA HIS A 126 20.27 -11.10 -2.12
C HIS A 126 21.44 -10.43 -1.41
N SER A 127 21.56 -9.10 -1.50
CA SER A 127 22.65 -8.36 -0.87
C SER A 127 22.64 -8.49 0.66
N ASP A 128 23.84 -8.38 1.26
CA ASP A 128 23.98 -8.36 2.72
C ASP A 128 23.17 -7.24 3.36
N ALA A 129 23.09 -6.07 2.70
CA ALA A 129 22.30 -4.95 3.16
C ALA A 129 20.81 -5.30 3.26
N PHE A 130 20.24 -6.01 2.28
CA PHE A 130 18.85 -6.41 2.34
C PHE A 130 18.60 -7.56 3.33
N GLN A 131 19.52 -8.54 3.38
CA GLN A 131 19.46 -9.63 4.36
C GLN A 131 19.53 -9.11 5.80
N GLU A 132 20.34 -8.09 6.04
CA GLU A 132 20.45 -7.44 7.34
C GLU A 132 19.10 -6.82 7.79
N LYS A 133 18.37 -6.14 6.87
CA LYS A 133 17.04 -5.59 7.20
C LYS A 133 16.03 -6.69 7.57
N ARG A 134 16.08 -7.83 6.87
CA ARG A 134 15.25 -9.01 7.18
C ARG A 134 15.61 -9.61 8.54
N ARG A 135 16.88 -9.73 8.84
CA ARG A 135 17.39 -10.21 10.13
C ARG A 135 16.96 -9.30 11.27
N TRP A 136 17.13 -7.98 11.15
CA TRP A 136 16.71 -7.03 12.20
C TRP A 136 15.21 -7.13 12.49
N LEU A 137 14.37 -7.31 11.48
CA LEU A 137 12.95 -7.52 11.68
C LEU A 137 12.68 -8.83 12.41
N TYR A 138 13.31 -9.92 11.98
CA TYR A 138 13.16 -11.24 12.59
C TYR A 138 13.57 -11.24 14.06
N GLU A 139 14.69 -10.61 14.38
CA GLU A 139 15.22 -10.46 15.74
C GLU A 139 14.51 -9.38 16.56
N ARG A 140 13.56 -8.65 15.96
CA ARG A 140 12.88 -7.50 16.57
C ARG A 140 13.84 -6.39 17.01
N ASN A 141 14.93 -6.22 16.30
CA ASN A 141 15.93 -5.17 16.58
C ASN A 141 15.45 -3.83 16.00
N PHE A 142 14.42 -3.28 16.61
CA PHE A 142 13.77 -2.06 16.17
C PHE A 142 14.57 -0.78 16.46
N ASP A 143 15.60 -0.86 17.28
CA ASP A 143 16.50 0.28 17.50
C ASP A 143 17.33 0.58 16.25
N GLN A 144 17.68 -0.46 15.48
CA GLN A 144 18.36 -0.34 14.19
C GLN A 144 17.37 -0.06 13.04
N GLN A 145 16.11 -0.35 13.19
CA GLN A 145 15.10 -0.28 12.13
C GLN A 145 13.85 0.50 12.59
N LYS A 146 14.03 1.79 12.84
CA LYS A 146 13.01 2.69 13.38
C LYS A 146 11.75 2.75 12.52
N LEU A 147 11.88 2.62 11.20
CA LEU A 147 10.73 2.57 10.29
C LEU A 147 9.77 1.43 10.66
N CYS A 148 10.30 0.22 10.86
CA CYS A 148 9.50 -0.93 11.29
C CYS A 148 8.99 -0.78 12.73
N ALA A 149 9.75 -0.12 13.59
CA ALA A 149 9.36 0.11 14.98
C ALA A 149 8.03 0.88 15.12
N GLN A 150 7.73 1.75 14.19
CA GLN A 150 6.54 2.60 14.19
C GLN A 150 5.44 2.10 13.24
N CYS A 151 5.73 1.08 12.44
CA CYS A 151 4.83 0.57 11.40
C CYS A 151 3.74 -0.34 12.00
N ASP A 152 2.48 -0.02 11.76
CA ASP A 152 1.34 -0.87 12.15
C ASP A 152 0.97 -1.95 11.12
N TYR A 153 1.51 -1.83 9.90
CA TYR A 153 1.22 -2.72 8.78
C TYR A 153 1.46 -4.20 9.09
N ILE A 154 2.54 -4.53 9.78
CA ILE A 154 2.96 -5.92 10.10
C ILE A 154 1.93 -6.66 10.97
N ASN A 155 1.13 -5.94 11.76
CA ASN A 155 0.13 -6.54 12.65
C ASN A 155 -1.26 -6.69 12.01
N HIS A 156 -1.42 -6.32 10.73
CA HIS A 156 -2.74 -6.19 10.14
C HIS A 156 -3.32 -7.56 9.74
N PRO A 157 -4.55 -7.91 10.18
CA PRO A 157 -5.15 -9.23 9.94
C PRO A 157 -5.44 -9.53 8.45
N GLN A 158 -5.40 -8.54 7.57
CA GLN A 158 -5.59 -8.75 6.12
C GLN A 158 -4.48 -9.60 5.49
N TRP A 159 -3.31 -9.71 6.10
CA TRP A 159 -2.16 -10.44 5.57
C TRP A 159 -2.17 -11.91 5.96
N THR A 160 -3.01 -12.30 6.89
CA THR A 160 -3.24 -13.69 7.28
C THR A 160 -4.40 -14.34 6.54
N ALA A 161 -5.20 -13.57 5.80
CA ALA A 161 -6.29 -14.08 5.00
C ALA A 161 -5.83 -14.30 3.54
N PRO A 162 -6.13 -15.43 2.90
CA PRO A 162 -5.90 -15.61 1.48
C PRO A 162 -6.68 -14.53 0.73
N LEU A 163 -6.06 -13.97 -0.33
CA LEU A 163 -6.72 -13.03 -1.24
C LEU A 163 -7.98 -13.71 -1.80
N VAL A 164 -9.13 -13.43 -1.20
CA VAL A 164 -10.41 -13.84 -1.74
C VAL A 164 -10.68 -12.94 -2.94
N ARG A 165 -10.38 -13.44 -4.13
CA ARG A 165 -10.92 -12.86 -5.37
C ARG A 165 -12.40 -13.20 -5.39
N ILE A 166 -13.25 -12.19 -5.38
CA ILE A 166 -14.68 -12.33 -5.66
C ILE A 166 -14.86 -12.36 -7.18
#